data_6847239e573fbd27caf7587af0c203a8
#
_entry.id   6847239e573fbd27caf7587af0c203a8
#
_cell.length_a   1.000
_cell.length_b   1.000
_cell.length_c   1.000
_cell.angle_alpha   90.00
_cell.angle_beta   90.00
_cell.angle_gamma   90.00
#
_symmetry.space_group_name_H-M   'P 1'
#
loop_
_entity.id
_entity.type
_entity.pdbx_description
1 polymer ?
#
loop_
_entity_poly.entity_id
_entity_poly.type
_entity_poly.pdbx_seq_one_letter_code
_entity_poly.pdbx_strand_id
1 'polypeptide(L)'
;MSKSKTKIGIVGYGYVGKAFHAFFKDHYEVVIRDPLYPNSVSKEEINQCELGVVCVPTPSNTDGSCDTSIVEESVSWMTNPIILIKSTIEIGTTRKLIEKYNKKIVFSPEFAGESKY
;
A
#
# COMPACT_ATOMS: atom_id res chain seq x y z
N MET A 1 -6.93 25.60 -18.00
CA MET A 1 -6.03 25.13 -17.01
C MET A 1 -5.90 23.61 -17.05
N SER A 2 -4.77 23.18 -16.76
CA SER A 2 -4.52 21.75 -16.85
C SER A 2 -5.10 21.06 -15.63
N LYS A 3 -5.51 19.84 -15.88
CA LYS A 3 -6.02 18.98 -14.86
C LYS A 3 -4.87 18.37 -14.10
N SER A 4 -4.95 18.36 -12.80
CA SER A 4 -3.95 17.64 -12.05
C SER A 4 -4.10 16.16 -12.28
N LYS A 5 -2.98 15.48 -12.27
CA LYS A 5 -3.01 14.03 -12.29
C LYS A 5 -3.57 13.51 -10.98
N THR A 6 -4.21 12.36 -11.04
CA THR A 6 -4.59 11.63 -9.84
C THR A 6 -3.34 11.31 -9.06
N LYS A 7 -3.37 11.57 -7.75
CA LYS A 7 -2.23 11.31 -6.89
C LYS A 7 -2.37 9.96 -6.22
N ILE A 8 -1.28 9.21 -6.23
CA ILE A 8 -1.20 7.90 -5.60
C ILE A 8 -0.10 7.94 -4.55
N GLY A 9 -0.43 7.52 -3.34
CA GLY A 9 0.55 7.43 -2.27
C GLY A 9 0.88 5.97 -2.00
N ILE A 10 2.16 5.61 -2.09
CA ILE A 10 2.62 4.25 -1.84
C ILE A 10 3.26 4.19 -0.47
N VAL A 11 2.77 3.30 0.37
CA VAL A 11 3.34 3.04 1.68
C VAL A 11 4.09 1.72 1.62
N GLY A 12 5.42 1.79 1.72
CA GLY A 12 6.29 0.64 1.57
C GLY A 12 6.84 0.53 0.16
N TYR A 13 8.17 0.62 0.03
CA TYR A 13 8.81 0.67 -1.28
C TYR A 13 9.79 -0.48 -1.45
N GLY A 14 9.31 -1.69 -1.17
CA GLY A 14 10.06 -2.89 -1.46
C GLY A 14 9.80 -3.32 -2.90
N TYR A 15 9.86 -4.63 -3.11
CA TYR A 15 9.75 -5.18 -4.45
C TYR A 15 8.43 -4.81 -5.13
N VAL A 16 7.32 -4.99 -4.41
CA VAL A 16 5.99 -4.74 -4.97
C VAL A 16 5.77 -3.24 -5.16
N GLY A 17 6.20 -2.43 -4.20
CA GLY A 17 6.05 -0.98 -4.31
C GLY A 17 6.81 -0.41 -5.49
N LYS A 18 8.01 -0.91 -5.73
CA LYS A 18 8.80 -0.47 -6.87
C LYS A 18 8.15 -0.85 -8.19
N ALA A 19 7.59 -2.05 -8.27
CA ALA A 19 6.92 -2.49 -9.48
C ALA A 19 5.69 -1.65 -9.74
N PHE A 20 4.91 -1.37 -8.71
CA PHE A 20 3.73 -0.53 -8.84
C PHE A 20 4.11 0.87 -9.32
N HIS A 21 5.14 1.45 -8.71
CA HIS A 21 5.60 2.78 -9.08
C HIS A 21 6.03 2.83 -10.54
N ALA A 22 6.84 1.87 -10.96
CA ALA A 22 7.33 1.84 -12.33
C ALA A 22 6.19 1.75 -13.34
N PHE A 23 5.14 1.05 -12.99
CA PHE A 23 4.02 0.83 -13.90
C PHE A 23 3.15 2.08 -14.04
N PHE A 24 3.00 2.87 -12.98
CA PHE A 24 2.03 3.96 -12.97
C PHE A 24 2.63 5.37 -13.01
N LYS A 25 3.94 5.49 -12.87
CA LYS A 25 4.56 6.82 -12.69
C LYS A 25 4.35 7.76 -13.87
N ASP A 26 4.13 7.23 -15.06
CA ASP A 26 3.98 8.07 -16.24
C ASP A 26 2.56 8.60 -16.40
N HIS A 27 1.61 8.05 -15.68
CA HIS A 27 0.20 8.40 -15.81
C HIS A 27 -0.36 9.07 -14.57
N TYR A 28 0.33 8.94 -13.45
CA TYR A 28 -0.15 9.45 -12.17
C TYR A 28 0.97 10.11 -11.42
N GLU A 29 0.63 11.01 -10.54
CA GLU A 29 1.61 11.58 -9.63
C GLU A 29 1.74 10.62 -8.44
N VAL A 30 2.95 10.10 -8.24
CA VAL A 30 3.19 9.07 -7.22
C VAL A 30 4.13 9.61 -6.17
N VAL A 31 3.72 9.52 -4.90
CA VAL A 31 4.59 9.83 -3.76
C VAL A 31 4.77 8.57 -2.95
N ILE A 32 5.89 8.47 -2.25
CA ILE A 32 6.32 7.23 -1.60
C ILE A 32 6.68 7.52 -0.15
N ARG A 33 6.22 6.65 0.74
CA ARG A 33 6.60 6.69 2.14
C ARG A 33 7.21 5.36 2.53
N ASP A 34 8.51 5.37 2.82
CA ASP A 34 9.25 4.17 3.23
C ASP A 34 10.52 4.63 3.92
N PRO A 35 10.85 4.08 5.09
CA PRO A 35 12.04 4.53 5.83
C PRO A 35 13.34 4.45 5.05
N LEU A 36 13.41 3.58 4.05
CA LEU A 36 14.62 3.41 3.25
C LEU A 36 14.61 4.22 1.97
N TYR A 37 13.54 4.93 1.69
CA TYR A 37 13.43 5.72 0.46
C TYR A 37 13.91 7.15 0.73
N PRO A 38 14.89 7.65 -0.05
CA PRO A 38 15.48 8.96 0.25
C PRO A 38 14.49 10.13 0.24
N ASN A 39 13.49 10.06 -0.60
CA ASN A 39 12.49 11.13 -0.72
C ASN A 39 11.15 10.75 -0.11
N SER A 40 11.21 9.99 0.99
CA SER A 40 10.00 9.55 1.68
C SER A 40 9.18 10.75 2.15
N VAL A 41 7.86 10.67 1.94
CA VAL A 41 6.98 11.77 2.30
C VAL A 41 6.31 11.50 3.66
N SER A 42 5.66 12.52 4.18
CA SER A 42 4.98 12.42 5.47
C SER A 42 3.66 11.64 5.34
N LYS A 43 3.12 11.24 6.49
CA LYS A 43 1.80 10.62 6.50
C LYS A 43 0.74 11.56 5.94
N GLU A 44 0.86 12.86 6.23
CA GLU A 44 -0.08 13.84 5.72
C GLU A 44 -0.07 13.89 4.20
N GLU A 45 1.11 13.80 3.61
CA GLU A 45 1.19 13.83 2.14
C GLU A 45 0.57 12.58 1.52
N ILE A 46 0.74 11.43 2.16
CA ILE A 46 0.06 10.21 1.71
C ILE A 46 -1.45 10.41 1.76
N ASN A 47 -1.94 11.02 2.83
CA ASN A 47 -3.38 11.19 3.02
C ASN A 47 -4.00 12.22 2.09
N GLN A 48 -3.19 13.03 1.43
CA GLN A 48 -3.69 13.95 0.41
C GLN A 48 -3.92 13.25 -0.93
N CYS A 49 -3.48 12.00 -1.05
CA CYS A 49 -3.64 11.25 -2.29
C CYS A 49 -5.01 10.62 -2.36
N GLU A 50 -5.52 10.45 -3.57
CA GLU A 50 -6.83 9.83 -3.78
C GLU A 50 -6.78 8.34 -3.55
N LEU A 51 -5.65 7.72 -3.86
CA LEU A 51 -5.45 6.29 -3.67
C LEU A 51 -4.24 6.06 -2.79
N GLY A 52 -4.42 5.30 -1.72
CA GLY A 52 -3.31 4.86 -0.88
C GLY A 52 -3.03 3.40 -1.18
N VAL A 53 -1.78 3.08 -1.47
CA VAL A 53 -1.38 1.71 -1.81
C VAL A 53 -0.45 1.20 -0.73
N VAL A 54 -0.82 0.09 -0.11
CA VAL A 54 -0.04 -0.51 0.98
C VAL A 54 0.78 -1.66 0.43
N CYS A 55 2.10 -1.49 0.46
CA CYS A 55 3.05 -2.48 -0.07
C CYS A 55 4.09 -2.84 0.97
N VAL A 56 3.74 -2.75 2.25
CA VAL A 56 4.68 -3.04 3.33
C VAL A 56 4.92 -4.53 3.46
N PRO A 57 6.05 -4.93 4.07
CA PRO A 57 6.33 -6.35 4.24
C PRO A 57 5.38 -7.01 5.23
N THR A 58 5.16 -8.31 5.02
CA THR A 58 4.37 -9.14 5.93
C THR A 58 5.24 -10.35 6.28
N PRO A 59 6.20 -10.18 7.21
CA PRO A 59 7.11 -11.28 7.52
C PRO A 59 6.39 -12.45 8.15
N SER A 60 6.98 -13.64 8.00
CA SER A 60 6.40 -14.85 8.57
C SER A 60 6.65 -14.92 10.06
N ASN A 61 5.63 -15.32 10.80
CA ASN A 61 5.78 -15.67 12.20
C ASN A 61 6.35 -17.08 12.34
N THR A 62 6.74 -17.43 13.55
CA THR A 62 7.32 -18.75 13.79
C THR A 62 6.32 -19.88 13.53
N ASP A 63 5.03 -19.60 13.61
CA ASP A 63 4.00 -20.60 13.38
C ASP A 63 3.56 -20.67 11.91
N GLY A 64 4.23 -19.92 11.03
CA GLY A 64 3.92 -19.94 9.60
C GLY A 64 2.92 -18.90 9.15
N SER A 65 2.25 -18.22 10.05
CA SER A 65 1.31 -17.17 9.67
C SER A 65 2.08 -15.91 9.29
N CYS A 66 1.39 -14.99 8.59
CA CYS A 66 1.98 -13.70 8.23
C CYS A 66 1.77 -12.70 9.35
N ASP A 67 2.81 -11.93 9.64
CA ASP A 67 2.69 -10.82 10.59
C ASP A 67 2.12 -9.62 9.83
N THR A 68 0.89 -9.28 10.12
CA THR A 68 0.19 -8.20 9.43
C THR A 68 0.16 -6.91 10.24
N SER A 69 0.96 -6.81 11.29
CA SER A 69 0.94 -5.64 12.16
C SER A 69 1.32 -4.36 11.41
N ILE A 70 2.27 -4.45 10.49
CA ILE A 70 2.70 -3.27 9.72
C ILE A 70 1.58 -2.83 8.78
N VAL A 71 0.87 -3.78 8.18
CA VAL A 71 -0.27 -3.46 7.33
C VAL A 71 -1.35 -2.76 8.15
N GLU A 72 -1.67 -3.32 9.31
CA GLU A 72 -2.69 -2.74 10.15
C GLU A 72 -2.31 -1.35 10.63
N GLU A 73 -1.06 -1.18 11.02
CA GLU A 73 -0.59 0.13 11.47
C GLU A 73 -0.72 1.15 10.34
N SER A 74 -0.38 0.77 9.12
CA SER A 74 -0.49 1.68 7.98
C SER A 74 -1.95 2.07 7.74
N VAL A 75 -2.85 1.10 7.71
CA VAL A 75 -4.26 1.37 7.46
C VAL A 75 -4.84 2.26 8.56
N SER A 76 -4.33 2.12 9.79
CA SER A 76 -4.91 2.85 10.92
C SER A 76 -4.83 4.36 10.76
N TRP A 77 -3.77 4.87 10.14
CA TRP A 77 -3.63 6.32 9.97
C TRP A 77 -4.01 6.80 8.56
N MET A 78 -4.23 5.91 7.61
CA MET A 78 -4.54 6.31 6.24
C MET A 78 -5.99 6.75 6.13
N THR A 79 -6.21 7.90 5.50
CA THR A 79 -7.54 8.46 5.33
C THR A 79 -7.92 8.58 3.85
N ASN A 80 -7.21 7.90 2.99
CA ASN A 80 -7.46 7.98 1.55
C ASN A 80 -8.87 7.48 1.24
N PRO A 81 -9.51 8.04 0.23
CA PRO A 81 -10.83 7.55 -0.19
C PRO A 81 -10.84 6.07 -0.53
N ILE A 82 -9.75 5.57 -1.09
CA ILE A 82 -9.60 4.15 -1.39
C ILE A 82 -8.21 3.72 -0.95
N ILE A 83 -8.15 2.58 -0.24
CA ILE A 83 -6.89 1.99 0.19
C ILE A 83 -6.75 0.64 -0.50
N LEU A 84 -5.67 0.47 -1.27
CA LEU A 84 -5.40 -0.76 -1.98
C LEU A 84 -4.27 -1.48 -1.28
N ILE A 85 -4.51 -2.71 -0.85
CA ILE A 85 -3.48 -3.51 -0.19
C ILE A 85 -2.87 -4.46 -1.19
N LYS A 86 -1.60 -4.25 -1.51
CA LYS A 86 -0.84 -5.10 -2.40
C LYS A 86 0.03 -6.09 -1.63
N SER A 87 0.17 -5.89 -0.31
CA SER A 87 0.89 -6.84 0.53
C SER A 87 0.16 -8.16 0.57
N THR A 88 0.91 -9.25 0.74
CA THR A 88 0.32 -10.57 0.86
C THR A 88 -0.21 -10.76 2.28
N ILE A 89 -1.52 -10.86 2.42
CA ILE A 89 -2.16 -11.10 3.71
C ILE A 89 -3.31 -12.08 3.50
N GLU A 90 -3.77 -12.65 4.60
CA GLU A 90 -4.89 -13.57 4.54
C GLU A 90 -6.18 -12.81 4.26
N ILE A 91 -7.09 -13.47 3.56
CA ILE A 91 -8.36 -12.85 3.16
C ILE A 91 -9.14 -12.37 4.37
N GLY A 92 -9.16 -13.16 5.44
CA GLY A 92 -9.87 -12.78 6.65
C GLY A 92 -9.35 -11.52 7.29
N THR A 93 -8.05 -11.25 7.12
CA THR A 93 -7.43 -10.04 7.66
C THR A 93 -8.00 -8.79 6.99
N THR A 94 -8.18 -8.82 5.67
CA THR A 94 -8.76 -7.69 4.95
C THR A 94 -10.15 -7.38 5.48
N ARG A 95 -10.97 -8.41 5.67
CA ARG A 95 -12.32 -8.21 6.19
C ARG A 95 -12.29 -7.58 7.58
N LYS A 96 -11.39 -8.08 8.45
CA LYS A 96 -11.26 -7.51 9.79
C LYS A 96 -10.86 -6.04 9.75
N LEU A 97 -9.97 -5.68 8.84
CA LEU A 97 -9.53 -4.29 8.72
C LEU A 97 -10.67 -3.40 8.26
N ILE A 98 -11.46 -3.86 7.30
CA ILE A 98 -12.60 -3.08 6.84
C ILE A 98 -13.57 -2.83 7.98
N GLU A 99 -13.87 -3.88 8.75
CA GLU A 99 -14.81 -3.75 9.85
C GLU A 99 -14.27 -2.88 10.97
N LYS A 100 -12.98 -3.05 11.29
CA LYS A 100 -12.39 -2.32 12.41
C LYS A 100 -12.28 -0.82 12.14
N TYR A 101 -11.88 -0.46 10.93
CA TYR A 101 -11.59 0.94 10.63
C TYR A 101 -12.64 1.60 9.76
N ASN A 102 -13.60 0.84 9.30
CA ASN A 102 -14.71 1.37 8.48
C ASN A 102 -14.18 2.18 7.29
N LYS A 103 -13.21 1.62 6.58
CA LYS A 103 -12.59 2.28 5.44
C LYS A 103 -12.79 1.46 4.18
N LYS A 104 -12.73 2.12 3.03
CA LYS A 104 -12.85 1.42 1.75
C LYS A 104 -11.51 0.80 1.42
N ILE A 105 -11.38 -0.49 1.62
CA ILE A 105 -10.14 -1.23 1.43
C ILE A 105 -10.35 -2.29 0.37
N VAL A 106 -9.45 -2.33 -0.60
CA VAL A 106 -9.43 -3.35 -1.65
C VAL A 106 -8.17 -4.18 -1.49
N PHE A 107 -8.32 -5.49 -1.52
CA PHE A 107 -7.19 -6.40 -1.41
C PHE A 107 -6.87 -6.97 -2.78
N SER A 108 -5.64 -6.74 -3.24
CA SER A 108 -5.20 -7.18 -4.55
C SER A 108 -3.72 -7.53 -4.47
N PRO A 109 -3.39 -8.71 -3.95
CA PRO A 109 -1.99 -9.06 -3.74
C PRO A 109 -1.23 -9.19 -5.05
N GLU A 110 0.06 -8.90 -4.97
CA GLU A 110 0.94 -8.94 -6.13
C GLU A 110 1.95 -10.06 -5.98
N PHE A 111 2.07 -10.89 -7.00
CA PHE A 111 2.98 -12.01 -6.97
C PHE A 111 4.08 -11.89 -8.02
N ALA A 112 4.37 -10.67 -8.45
CA ALA A 112 5.30 -10.45 -9.56
C ALA A 112 6.66 -11.09 -9.31
N GLY A 113 7.13 -11.08 -8.08
CA GLY A 113 8.44 -11.64 -7.75
C GLY A 113 8.49 -13.15 -7.78
N GLU A 114 7.35 -13.80 -7.81
CA GLU A 114 7.27 -15.25 -7.76
C GLU A 114 6.84 -15.87 -9.07
N SER A 115 6.42 -15.05 -9.99
CA SER A 115 5.88 -15.57 -11.24
C SER A 115 6.95 -16.19 -12.09
N LYS A 116 6.65 -17.30 -12.68
CA LYS A 116 7.54 -17.98 -13.61
C LYS A 116 7.09 -17.82 -15.04
N TYR A 117 6.04 -17.19 -15.23
CA TYR A 117 5.47 -17.07 -16.57
C TYR A 117 5.17 -15.67 -16.89
#